data_68476e4d5345e017b72b3e81dcaa5519
#
_entry.id   68476e4d5345e017b72b3e81dcaa5519
#
_cell.length_a   1.000
_cell.length_b   1.000
_cell.length_c   1.000
_cell.angle_alpha   90.00
_cell.angle_beta   90.00
_cell.angle_gamma   90.00
#
_symmetry.space_group_name_H-M   'P 1'
#
loop_
_entity.id
_entity.type
_entity.pdbx_description
1 polymer ?
#
loop_
_entity_poly.entity_id
_entity_poly.type
_entity_poly.pdbx_seq_one_letter_code
_entity_poly.pdbx_strand_id
1 'polypeptide(L)'
;MKILAIVESPHQGNTLNIAKAMAETAPMDIVSVADAPNYNLKDYDIVGFGSGIYAGKHDRKLLKLVNSFCDEKAYAFVFSTSGTGGIEYNKGLINLLEKKNKTVLGSFACKGLDKFFILKLFGGTNKGRPNEQDFKDARIFILDVMKKYEEVR
;
A
#
# COMPACT_ATOMS: atom_id res chain seq x y z
N MET A 1 1.32 8.41 17.80
CA MET A 1 0.96 8.24 16.35
C MET A 1 0.43 6.83 16.14
N LYS A 2 -0.75 6.71 15.55
CA LYS A 2 -1.37 5.43 15.19
C LYS A 2 -1.51 5.33 13.69
N ILE A 3 -1.04 4.23 13.10
CA ILE A 3 -1.08 4.00 11.66
C ILE A 3 -1.88 2.74 11.36
N LEU A 4 -2.74 2.79 10.35
CA LEU A 4 -3.44 1.63 9.81
C LEU A 4 -2.99 1.40 8.37
N ALA A 5 -2.61 0.19 8.01
CA ALA A 5 -2.41 -0.19 6.61
C ALA A 5 -3.54 -1.13 6.16
N ILE A 6 -4.28 -0.72 5.16
CA ILE A 6 -5.32 -1.51 4.51
C ILE A 6 -4.72 -2.14 3.25
N VAL A 7 -4.68 -3.47 3.22
CA VAL A 7 -3.94 -4.22 2.20
C VAL A 7 -4.84 -5.23 1.51
N GLU A 8 -4.85 -5.21 0.18
CA GLU A 8 -5.38 -6.29 -0.63
C GLU A 8 -4.23 -7.03 -1.28
N SER A 9 -3.96 -8.25 -0.82
CA SER A 9 -2.83 -9.06 -1.27
C SER A 9 -3.22 -10.54 -1.38
N PRO A 10 -4.12 -10.88 -2.35
CA PRO A 10 -4.69 -12.23 -2.44
C PRO A 10 -3.70 -13.28 -2.94
N HIS A 11 -2.73 -12.87 -3.77
CA HIS A 11 -1.72 -13.76 -4.35
C HIS A 11 -0.41 -13.62 -3.58
N GLN A 12 0.38 -14.64 -3.47
CA GLN A 12 1.76 -14.67 -2.97
C GLN A 12 2.08 -13.81 -1.70
N GLY A 13 1.20 -12.90 -1.29
CA GLY A 13 1.40 -12.03 -0.14
C GLY A 13 2.45 -10.92 -0.32
N ASN A 14 2.82 -10.57 -1.53
CA ASN A 14 3.88 -9.58 -1.81
C ASN A 14 3.65 -8.24 -1.14
N THR A 15 2.48 -7.64 -1.37
CA THR A 15 2.14 -6.33 -0.76
C THR A 15 1.98 -6.44 0.75
N LEU A 16 1.43 -7.55 1.24
CA LEU A 16 1.31 -7.81 2.67
C LEU A 16 2.70 -7.89 3.33
N ASN A 17 3.67 -8.52 2.68
CA ASN A 17 5.03 -8.61 3.20
C ASN A 17 5.72 -7.24 3.26
N ILE A 18 5.44 -6.35 2.31
CA ILE A 18 5.90 -4.96 2.36
C ILE A 18 5.28 -4.22 3.56
N ALA A 19 3.97 -4.36 3.78
CA ALA A 19 3.31 -3.77 4.95
C ALA A 19 3.89 -4.31 6.27
N LYS A 20 4.17 -5.60 6.36
CA LYS A 20 4.83 -6.21 7.53
C LYS A 20 6.23 -5.64 7.79
N ALA A 21 7.00 -5.41 6.72
CA ALA A 21 8.32 -4.76 6.85
C ALA A 21 8.20 -3.34 7.39
N MET A 22 7.23 -2.56 6.91
CA MET A 22 6.94 -1.22 7.46
C MET A 22 6.57 -1.29 8.95
N ALA A 23 5.76 -2.27 9.35
CA ALA A 23 5.32 -2.44 10.72
C ALA A 23 6.44 -2.83 11.71
N GLU A 24 7.59 -3.28 11.22
CA GLU A 24 8.77 -3.53 12.06
C GLU A 24 9.36 -2.22 12.65
N THR A 25 9.14 -1.09 11.99
CA THR A 25 9.72 0.21 12.36
C THR A 25 8.68 1.28 12.72
N ALA A 26 7.40 0.99 12.55
CA ALA A 26 6.31 1.92 12.81
C ALA A 26 5.19 1.25 13.63
N PRO A 27 4.51 1.98 14.54
CA PRO A 27 3.35 1.46 15.26
C PRO A 27 2.14 1.34 14.34
N MET A 28 2.05 0.25 13.59
CA MET A 28 1.11 0.08 12.49
C MET A 28 0.29 -1.19 12.61
N ASP A 29 -1.02 -1.06 12.58
CA ASP A 29 -1.95 -2.17 12.40
C ASP A 29 -2.08 -2.48 10.90
N ILE A 30 -2.22 -3.76 10.57
CA ILE A 30 -2.39 -4.21 9.18
C ILE A 30 -3.71 -4.98 9.09
N VAL A 31 -4.57 -4.57 8.16
CA VAL A 31 -5.87 -5.21 7.94
C VAL A 31 -6.10 -5.46 6.46
N SER A 32 -6.91 -6.46 6.14
CA SER A 32 -7.40 -6.69 4.77
C SER A 32 -8.47 -5.68 4.39
N VAL A 33 -8.73 -5.52 3.09
CA VAL A 33 -9.85 -4.72 2.61
C VAL A 33 -11.18 -5.25 3.16
N ALA A 34 -11.35 -6.58 3.25
CA ALA A 34 -12.55 -7.20 3.80
C ALA A 34 -12.80 -6.85 5.27
N ASP A 35 -11.74 -6.72 6.06
CA ASP A 35 -11.84 -6.42 7.50
C ASP A 35 -11.84 -4.92 7.80
N ALA A 36 -11.45 -4.08 6.86
CA ALA A 36 -11.35 -2.63 7.04
C ALA A 36 -12.65 -1.97 7.57
N PRO A 37 -13.87 -2.41 7.19
CA PRO A 37 -15.12 -1.86 7.76
C PRO A 37 -15.28 -2.04 9.27
N ASN A 38 -14.55 -2.97 9.88
CA ASN A 38 -14.56 -3.18 11.33
C ASN A 38 -13.70 -2.18 12.10
N TYR A 39 -12.96 -1.32 11.40
CA TYR A 39 -12.04 -0.33 11.96
C TYR A 39 -12.57 1.08 11.73
N ASN A 40 -12.54 1.89 12.77
CA ASN A 40 -12.86 3.30 12.64
C ASN A 40 -11.61 4.07 12.20
N LEU A 41 -11.57 4.52 10.95
CA LEU A 41 -10.40 5.21 10.38
C LEU A 41 -10.05 6.50 11.13
N LYS A 42 -11.01 7.11 11.85
CA LYS A 42 -10.78 8.32 12.66
C LYS A 42 -9.90 8.07 13.90
N ASP A 43 -9.75 6.80 14.28
CA ASP A 43 -8.89 6.43 15.41
C ASP A 43 -7.40 6.39 15.02
N TYR A 44 -7.08 6.61 13.73
CA TYR A 44 -5.75 6.56 13.17
C TYR A 44 -5.31 7.93 12.65
N ASP A 45 -4.05 8.25 12.90
CA ASP A 45 -3.42 9.48 12.40
C ASP A 45 -3.13 9.41 10.90
N ILE A 46 -2.73 8.23 10.43
CA ILE A 46 -2.36 7.98 9.03
C ILE A 46 -2.94 6.64 8.59
N VAL A 47 -3.51 6.59 7.39
CA VAL A 47 -4.01 5.35 6.79
C VAL A 47 -3.26 5.04 5.49
N GLY A 48 -2.63 3.88 5.43
CA GLY A 48 -1.97 3.35 4.24
C GLY A 48 -2.89 2.48 3.40
N PHE A 49 -2.69 2.53 2.10
CA PHE A 49 -3.47 1.76 1.12
C PHE A 49 -2.51 1.03 0.18
N GLY A 50 -2.58 -0.28 0.17
CA GLY A 50 -1.67 -1.10 -0.62
C GLY A 50 -2.32 -2.28 -1.31
N SER A 51 -1.88 -2.56 -2.53
CA SER A 51 -2.25 -3.76 -3.27
C SER A 51 -1.24 -4.11 -4.35
N GLY A 52 -1.40 -5.28 -4.96
CA GLY A 52 -0.83 -5.56 -6.27
C GLY A 52 -1.42 -4.65 -7.35
N ILE A 53 -0.80 -4.65 -8.52
CA ILE A 53 -1.26 -3.89 -9.69
C ILE A 53 -1.81 -4.85 -10.73
N TYR A 54 -3.01 -4.54 -11.21
CA TYR A 54 -3.75 -5.33 -12.20
C TYR A 54 -4.19 -4.43 -13.34
N ALA A 55 -3.75 -4.73 -14.55
CA ALA A 55 -3.99 -3.89 -15.73
C ALA A 55 -3.65 -2.40 -15.48
N GLY A 56 -2.52 -2.15 -14.84
CA GLY A 56 -2.01 -0.80 -14.56
C GLY A 56 -2.69 -0.06 -13.40
N LYS A 57 -3.52 -0.75 -12.62
CA LYS A 57 -4.28 -0.15 -11.51
C LYS A 57 -4.20 -0.99 -10.23
N HIS A 58 -4.40 -0.34 -9.11
CA HIS A 58 -4.62 -1.03 -7.84
C HIS A 58 -5.81 -1.98 -7.90
N ASP A 59 -5.86 -2.95 -6.99
CA ASP A 59 -6.94 -3.91 -6.88
C ASP A 59 -8.31 -3.22 -6.80
N ARG A 60 -9.29 -3.76 -7.54
CA ARG A 60 -10.65 -3.20 -7.60
C ARG A 60 -11.32 -3.12 -6.23
N LYS A 61 -11.08 -4.09 -5.36
CA LYS A 61 -11.65 -4.09 -4.01
C LYS A 61 -11.14 -2.93 -3.19
N LEU A 62 -9.83 -2.63 -3.30
CA LEU A 62 -9.22 -1.48 -2.64
C LEU A 62 -9.77 -0.16 -3.19
N LEU A 63 -9.84 -0.01 -4.51
CA LEU A 63 -10.40 1.18 -5.15
C LEU A 63 -11.85 1.41 -4.77
N LYS A 64 -12.65 0.35 -4.72
CA LYS A 64 -14.06 0.42 -4.31
C LYS A 64 -14.21 0.87 -2.86
N LEU A 65 -13.37 0.35 -1.97
CA LEU A 65 -13.35 0.76 -0.56
C LEU A 65 -13.06 2.26 -0.43
N VAL A 66 -11.98 2.73 -1.07
CA VAL A 66 -11.60 4.15 -1.04
C VAL A 66 -12.71 5.04 -1.62
N ASN A 67 -13.35 4.60 -2.70
CA ASN A 67 -14.43 5.36 -3.32
C ASN A 67 -15.66 5.50 -2.42
N SER A 68 -15.84 4.60 -1.45
CA SER A 68 -16.93 4.66 -0.46
C SER A 68 -16.67 5.63 0.71
N PHE A 69 -15.46 6.17 0.83
CA PHE A 69 -15.10 7.06 1.94
C PHE A 69 -15.81 8.40 1.83
N CYS A 70 -16.12 8.99 2.99
CA CYS A 70 -16.56 10.38 3.07
C CYS A 70 -15.39 11.35 2.81
N ASP A 71 -15.70 12.60 2.46
CA ASP A 71 -14.72 13.63 2.09
C ASP A 71 -14.09 14.33 3.31
N GLU A 72 -13.93 13.62 4.41
CA GLU A 72 -13.25 14.14 5.60
C GLU A 72 -11.74 14.23 5.39
N LYS A 73 -11.15 15.30 5.91
CA LYS A 73 -9.70 15.46 5.88
C LYS A 73 -9.00 14.35 6.66
N ALA A 74 -8.04 13.70 6.04
CA ALA A 74 -7.19 12.70 6.69
C ALA A 74 -5.85 12.58 5.96
N TYR A 75 -4.89 11.93 6.59
CA TYR A 75 -3.57 11.69 6.01
C TYR A 75 -3.45 10.24 5.54
N ALA A 76 -2.81 10.07 4.41
CA ALA A 76 -2.68 8.76 3.77
C ALA A 76 -1.29 8.54 3.17
N PHE A 77 -0.96 7.28 2.91
CA PHE A 77 0.12 6.90 2.01
C PHE A 77 -0.32 5.72 1.13
N VAL A 78 0.36 5.53 0.01
CA VAL A 78 0.03 4.52 -0.98
C VAL A 78 1.24 3.64 -1.26
N PHE A 79 1.02 2.34 -1.43
CA PHE A 79 2.09 1.43 -1.83
C PHE A 79 1.58 0.30 -2.71
N SER A 80 2.48 -0.22 -3.55
CA SER A 80 2.14 -1.31 -4.48
C SER A 80 3.31 -2.25 -4.72
N THR A 81 2.96 -3.45 -5.14
CA THR A 81 3.90 -4.40 -5.73
C THR A 81 3.41 -4.79 -7.12
N SER A 82 4.32 -4.93 -8.07
CA SER A 82 3.98 -5.29 -9.45
C SER A 82 5.14 -5.96 -10.15
N GLY A 83 4.89 -6.52 -11.33
CA GLY A 83 5.93 -7.14 -12.14
C GLY A 83 7.05 -6.19 -12.54
N THR A 84 6.72 -4.92 -12.81
CA THR A 84 7.70 -3.88 -13.19
C THR A 84 8.16 -3.02 -12.02
N GLY A 85 7.39 -3.00 -10.92
CA GLY A 85 7.69 -2.15 -9.76
C GLY A 85 7.46 -0.66 -10.00
N GLY A 86 6.70 -0.28 -11.03
CA GLY A 86 6.50 1.11 -11.41
C GLY A 86 5.68 1.91 -10.39
N ILE A 87 6.21 3.04 -9.94
CA ILE A 87 5.53 3.93 -8.99
C ILE A 87 4.37 4.70 -9.65
N GLU A 88 4.40 4.86 -10.96
CA GLU A 88 3.35 5.51 -11.74
C GLU A 88 1.99 4.82 -11.61
N TYR A 89 1.96 3.54 -11.29
CA TYR A 89 0.71 2.80 -11.05
C TYR A 89 -0.06 3.27 -9.81
N ASN A 90 0.62 3.95 -8.90
CA ASN A 90 -0.01 4.49 -7.70
C ASN A 90 -0.80 5.77 -7.96
N LYS A 91 -0.57 6.44 -9.08
CA LYS A 91 -1.16 7.75 -9.40
C LYS A 91 -2.69 7.76 -9.37
N GLY A 92 -3.31 6.72 -9.90
CA GLY A 92 -4.78 6.61 -9.91
C GLY A 92 -5.38 6.58 -8.51
N LEU A 93 -4.79 5.80 -7.61
CA LEU A 93 -5.23 5.73 -6.22
C LEU A 93 -4.94 7.03 -5.46
N ILE A 94 -3.79 7.65 -5.69
CA ILE A 94 -3.45 8.95 -5.12
C ILE A 94 -4.50 9.99 -5.51
N ASN A 95 -4.82 10.10 -6.81
CA ASN A 95 -5.83 11.04 -7.29
C ASN A 95 -7.21 10.78 -6.67
N LEU A 96 -7.59 9.51 -6.49
CA LEU A 96 -8.86 9.15 -5.85
C LEU A 96 -8.89 9.58 -4.37
N LEU A 97 -7.81 9.36 -3.63
CA LEU A 97 -7.68 9.78 -2.23
C LEU A 97 -7.74 11.31 -2.10
N GLU A 98 -7.06 12.03 -2.97
CA GLU A 98 -7.07 13.51 -2.98
C GLU A 98 -8.45 14.06 -3.27
N LYS A 99 -9.21 13.44 -4.20
CA LYS A 99 -10.62 13.77 -4.45
C LYS A 99 -11.51 13.53 -3.23
N LYS A 100 -11.11 12.62 -2.35
CA LYS A 100 -11.76 12.34 -1.07
C LYS A 100 -11.20 13.16 0.08
N ASN A 101 -10.56 14.29 -0.23
CA ASN A 101 -9.98 15.22 0.74
C ASN A 101 -8.89 14.60 1.65
N LYS A 102 -8.20 13.57 1.16
CA LYS A 102 -7.07 12.96 1.86
C LYS A 102 -5.77 13.60 1.39
N THR A 103 -4.87 13.91 2.33
CA THR A 103 -3.52 14.37 2.02
C THR A 103 -2.59 13.16 1.91
N VAL A 104 -2.07 12.90 0.73
CA VAL A 104 -1.15 11.78 0.51
C VAL A 104 0.28 12.20 0.83
N LEU A 105 0.85 11.62 1.88
CA LEU A 105 2.18 11.96 2.40
C LEU A 105 3.32 11.29 1.64
N GLY A 106 3.04 10.21 0.93
CA GLY A 106 4.05 9.50 0.17
C GLY A 106 3.50 8.30 -0.58
N SER A 107 4.35 7.79 -1.47
CA SER A 107 4.04 6.67 -2.34
C SER A 107 5.26 5.76 -2.47
N PHE A 108 5.04 4.45 -2.39
CA PHE A 108 6.09 3.43 -2.51
C PHE A 108 5.68 2.36 -3.52
N ALA A 109 6.64 1.87 -4.29
CA ALA A 109 6.43 0.74 -5.18
C ALA A 109 7.69 -0.12 -5.28
N CYS A 110 7.50 -1.42 -5.40
CA CYS A 110 8.59 -2.32 -5.69
C CYS A 110 8.13 -3.49 -6.57
N LYS A 111 9.08 -4.27 -7.05
CA LYS A 111 8.78 -5.51 -7.78
C LYS A 111 8.25 -6.56 -6.82
N GLY A 112 7.32 -7.36 -7.31
CA GLY A 112 6.79 -8.52 -6.61
C GLY A 112 6.88 -9.77 -7.49
N LEU A 113 6.86 -10.93 -6.85
CA LEU A 113 6.81 -12.21 -7.56
C LEU A 113 5.51 -12.29 -8.37
N ASP A 114 5.63 -12.41 -9.67
CA ASP A 114 4.52 -12.60 -10.60
C ASP A 114 4.53 -14.02 -11.16
N LYS A 115 3.58 -14.84 -10.72
CA LYS A 115 3.37 -16.21 -11.23
C LYS A 115 2.24 -16.28 -12.24
N PHE A 116 1.64 -15.15 -12.59
CA PHE A 116 0.38 -15.13 -13.33
C PHE A 116 0.50 -15.46 -14.81
N PHE A 117 1.67 -15.27 -15.43
CA PHE A 117 1.87 -15.53 -16.85
C PHE A 117 2.39 -16.94 -17.14
N ILE A 118 2.52 -17.26 -18.42
CA ILE A 118 3.25 -18.42 -18.97
C ILE A 118 4.56 -18.72 -18.27
N LEU A 119 5.04 -17.78 -17.55
CA LEU A 119 6.16 -17.85 -16.65
C LEU A 119 5.96 -18.84 -15.50
N LYS A 120 4.79 -19.39 -15.33
CA LYS A 120 4.55 -20.62 -14.52
C LYS A 120 5.54 -21.73 -14.85
N LEU A 121 5.97 -21.82 -16.10
CA LEU A 121 6.96 -22.78 -16.57
C LEU A 121 8.37 -22.51 -16.01
N PHE A 122 8.64 -21.26 -15.60
CA PHE A 122 9.94 -20.80 -15.10
C PHE A 122 9.90 -20.36 -13.64
N GLY A 123 8.82 -20.68 -12.91
CA GLY A 123 8.65 -20.31 -11.51
C GLY A 123 8.18 -18.87 -11.25
N GLY A 124 7.80 -18.14 -12.32
CA GLY A 124 7.30 -16.76 -12.24
C GLY A 124 8.37 -15.69 -12.54
N THR A 125 7.91 -14.46 -12.78
CA THR A 125 8.75 -13.28 -12.95
C THR A 125 9.13 -12.72 -11.58
N ASN A 126 10.32 -12.12 -11.47
CA ASN A 126 10.82 -11.53 -10.24
C ASN A 126 10.87 -12.50 -9.05
N LYS A 127 11.27 -13.76 -9.34
CA LYS A 127 11.48 -14.74 -8.27
C LYS A 127 12.43 -14.17 -7.21
N GLY A 128 12.04 -14.28 -5.93
CA GLY A 128 12.78 -13.69 -4.82
C GLY A 128 12.49 -12.21 -4.57
N ARG A 129 11.50 -11.63 -5.27
CA ARG A 129 11.03 -10.26 -5.02
C ARG A 129 9.61 -10.27 -4.39
N PRO A 130 9.29 -9.40 -3.40
CA PRO A 130 10.23 -8.44 -2.79
C PRO A 130 11.43 -9.14 -2.14
N ASN A 131 12.57 -8.47 -2.16
CA ASN A 131 13.80 -8.94 -1.51
C ASN A 131 14.17 -8.08 -0.29
N GLU A 132 15.30 -8.37 0.36
CA GLU A 132 15.73 -7.64 1.56
C GLU A 132 15.92 -6.14 1.31
N GLN A 133 16.39 -5.75 0.11
CA GLN A 133 16.51 -4.32 -0.24
C GLN A 133 15.14 -3.64 -0.33
N ASP A 134 14.14 -4.33 -0.90
CA ASP A 134 12.76 -3.83 -0.96
C ASP A 134 12.19 -3.62 0.44
N PHE A 135 12.43 -4.55 1.36
CA PHE A 135 11.97 -4.43 2.75
C PHE A 135 12.68 -3.30 3.49
N LYS A 136 13.97 -3.13 3.27
CA LYS A 136 14.75 -2.00 3.83
C LYS A 136 14.20 -0.67 3.32
N ASP A 137 13.95 -0.55 2.03
CA ASP A 137 13.40 0.66 1.42
C ASP A 137 11.99 0.96 1.96
N ALA A 138 11.17 -0.06 2.18
CA ALA A 138 9.85 0.08 2.79
C ALA A 138 9.92 0.60 4.23
N ARG A 139 10.88 0.11 5.02
CA ARG A 139 11.11 0.61 6.39
C ARG A 139 11.54 2.08 6.40
N ILE A 140 12.41 2.48 5.48
CA ILE A 140 12.81 3.88 5.33
C ILE A 140 11.63 4.73 4.87
N PHE A 141 10.84 4.25 3.93
CA PHE A 141 9.67 4.94 3.42
C PHE A 141 8.66 5.28 4.52
N ILE A 142 8.30 4.32 5.38
CA ILE A 142 7.32 4.60 6.44
C ILE A 142 7.83 5.61 7.47
N LEU A 143 9.12 5.60 7.76
CA LEU A 143 9.73 6.62 8.64
C LEU A 143 9.66 8.03 8.01
N ASP A 144 9.84 8.13 6.70
CA ASP A 144 9.68 9.40 5.97
C ASP A 144 8.23 9.89 6.00
N VAL A 145 7.26 8.99 5.82
CA VAL A 145 5.83 9.29 5.94
C VAL A 145 5.50 9.83 7.33
N MET A 146 6.02 9.20 8.38
CA MET A 146 5.82 9.65 9.76
C MET A 146 6.40 11.05 9.99
N LYS A 147 7.60 11.31 9.48
CA LYS A 147 8.23 12.63 9.56
C LYS A 147 7.39 13.70 8.86
N LYS A 148 6.94 13.43 7.64
CA LYS A 148 6.09 14.36 6.89
C LYS A 148 4.77 14.65 7.62
N TYR A 149 4.18 13.65 8.25
CA TYR A 149 2.99 13.84 9.07
C TYR A 149 3.26 14.84 10.20
N GLU A 150 4.37 14.70 10.93
CA GLU A 150 4.72 15.61 12.02
C GLU A 150 4.94 17.05 11.54
N GLU A 151 5.38 17.23 10.29
CA GLU A 151 5.59 18.55 9.69
C GLU A 151 4.28 19.24 9.25
N VAL A 152 3.22 18.50 8.96
CA VAL A 152 1.99 19.04 8.35
C VAL A 152 0.75 18.96 9.25
N ARG A 153 0.80 18.21 10.33
CA ARG A 153 -0.33 18.07 11.28
C ARG A 153 -0.63 19.33 12.06
#